data_8ca2d74a7a38d1cd074f882a5ed9688c
#
_entry.id   8ca2d74a7a38d1cd074f882a5ed9688c
#
_cell.length_a   1.000
_cell.length_b   1.000
_cell.length_c   1.000
_cell.angle_alpha   90.00
_cell.angle_beta   90.00
_cell.angle_gamma   90.00
#
_symmetry.space_group_name_H-M   'P 1'
#
loop_
_entity.id
_entity.type
_entity.pdbx_description
1 polymer ?
#
loop_
_entity_poly.entity_id
_entity_poly.type
_entity_poly.pdbx_seq_one_letter_code
_entity_poly.pdbx_strand_id
1 'polypeptide(L)'
;MPLSTLDPQTASTLEKNLRVIDQAISESRSALRAQPASEPAQASLLESFKSKIALLQDTVALINEMRKGNDAGAARIVSGLKEKS
;
A
#
# COMPACT_ATOMS: atom_id res chain seq x y z
N MET A 1 4.07 0.26 -16.72
CA MET A 1 4.82 1.51 -16.50
C MET A 1 5.54 1.41 -15.16
N PRO A 2 6.87 1.60 -15.11
CA PRO A 2 7.59 1.46 -13.86
C PRO A 2 7.31 2.61 -12.89
N LEU A 3 7.45 2.35 -11.60
CA LEU A 3 7.26 3.36 -10.56
C LEU A 3 8.18 4.56 -10.72
N SER A 4 9.36 4.36 -11.34
CA SER A 4 10.32 5.44 -11.59
C SER A 4 9.79 6.53 -12.52
N THR A 5 8.71 6.29 -13.25
CA THR A 5 8.07 7.29 -14.11
C THR A 5 7.04 8.13 -13.38
N LEU A 6 6.74 7.79 -12.12
CA LEU A 6 5.83 8.58 -11.30
C LEU A 6 6.53 9.86 -10.82
N ASP A 7 5.71 10.87 -10.51
CA ASP A 7 6.17 12.04 -9.79
C ASP A 7 6.95 11.60 -8.54
N PRO A 8 8.15 12.18 -8.28
CA PRO A 8 8.97 11.76 -7.14
C PRO A 8 8.24 11.79 -5.80
N GLN A 9 7.36 12.76 -5.60
CA GLN A 9 6.60 12.87 -4.36
C GLN A 9 5.59 11.74 -4.23
N THR A 10 4.93 11.37 -5.32
CA THR A 10 3.98 10.26 -5.35
C THR A 10 4.71 8.93 -5.13
N ALA A 11 5.84 8.73 -5.78
CA ALA A 11 6.66 7.54 -5.59
C ALA A 11 7.10 7.40 -4.14
N SER A 12 7.53 8.50 -3.53
CA SER A 12 7.94 8.52 -2.13
C SER A 12 6.78 8.16 -1.19
N THR A 13 5.59 8.67 -1.47
CA THR A 13 4.38 8.33 -0.69
C THR A 13 4.06 6.85 -0.79
N LEU A 14 4.11 6.28 -1.98
CA LEU A 14 3.88 4.85 -2.18
C LEU A 14 4.90 3.99 -1.43
N GLU A 15 6.18 4.35 -1.54
CA GLU A 15 7.25 3.63 -0.85
C GLU A 15 7.08 3.67 0.66
N LYS A 16 6.72 4.83 1.20
CA LYS A 16 6.47 5.00 2.63
C LYS A 16 5.31 4.13 3.09
N ASN A 17 4.21 4.15 2.36
CA ASN A 17 3.03 3.36 2.70
C ASN A 17 3.33 1.86 2.63
N LEU A 18 4.04 1.41 1.60
CA LEU A 18 4.47 0.01 1.49
C LEU A 18 5.36 -0.40 2.65
N ARG A 19 6.29 0.47 3.03
CA ARG A 19 7.23 0.18 4.13
C ARG A 19 6.50 -0.01 5.45
N VAL A 20 5.53 0.85 5.73
CA VAL A 20 4.71 0.74 6.95
C VAL A 20 3.93 -0.57 6.97
N ILE A 21 3.31 -0.93 5.83
CA ILE A 21 2.53 -2.16 5.71
C ILE A 21 3.44 -3.39 5.84
N ASP A 22 4.58 -3.40 5.17
CA ASP A 22 5.52 -4.53 5.23
C ASP A 22 6.10 -4.71 6.63
N GLN A 23 6.32 -3.62 7.35
CA GLN A 23 6.75 -3.69 8.75
C GLN A 23 5.66 -4.31 9.63
N ALA A 24 4.40 -3.91 9.43
CA ALA A 24 3.27 -4.49 10.16
C ALA A 24 3.13 -5.99 9.89
N ILE A 25 3.32 -6.39 8.63
CA ILE A 25 3.30 -7.82 8.26
C ILE A 25 4.42 -8.58 8.97
N SER A 26 5.63 -8.03 8.96
CA SER A 26 6.78 -8.66 9.60
C SER A 26 6.56 -8.82 11.11
N GLU A 27 6.05 -7.79 11.77
CA GLU A 27 5.77 -7.83 13.20
C GLU A 27 4.67 -8.84 13.53
N SER A 28 3.60 -8.89 12.73
CA SER A 28 2.53 -9.85 12.94
C SER A 28 3.00 -11.29 12.74
N ARG A 29 3.85 -11.52 11.76
CA ARG A 29 4.42 -12.86 11.52
C ARG A 29 5.33 -13.29 12.67
N SER A 30 6.12 -12.37 13.20
CA SER A 30 6.96 -12.66 14.37
C SER A 30 6.11 -12.99 15.60
N ALA A 31 5.03 -12.24 15.82
CA ALA A 31 4.11 -12.51 16.91
C ALA A 31 3.45 -13.88 16.78
N LEU A 32 3.07 -14.27 15.55
CA LEU A 32 2.47 -15.58 15.31
C LEU A 32 3.47 -16.72 15.49
N ARG A 33 4.75 -16.50 15.20
CA ARG A 33 5.77 -17.52 15.48
C ARG A 33 5.93 -17.75 16.98
N ALA A 34 5.82 -16.68 17.77
CA ALA A 34 5.90 -16.78 19.22
C ALA A 34 4.61 -17.35 19.83
N GLN A 35 3.46 -16.97 19.31
CA GLN A 35 2.15 -17.39 19.80
C GLN A 35 1.21 -17.69 18.61
N PRO A 36 1.29 -18.91 18.05
CA PRO A 36 0.50 -19.25 16.85
C PRO A 36 -1.01 -19.11 17.03
N ALA A 37 -1.53 -19.25 18.25
CA ALA A 37 -2.96 -19.15 18.53
C ALA A 37 -3.42 -17.72 18.84
N SER A 38 -2.53 -16.72 18.73
CA SER A 38 -2.90 -15.34 19.04
C SER A 38 -3.87 -14.79 18.01
N GLU A 39 -5.12 -14.60 18.39
CA GLU A 39 -6.13 -14.02 17.52
C GLU A 39 -5.80 -12.56 17.11
N PRO A 40 -5.34 -11.70 18.02
CA PRO A 40 -4.93 -10.35 17.62
C PRO A 40 -3.83 -10.35 16.56
N ALA A 41 -2.85 -11.24 16.67
CA ALA A 41 -1.77 -11.31 15.68
C ALA A 41 -2.28 -11.81 14.33
N GLN A 42 -3.19 -12.79 14.33
CA GLN A 42 -3.84 -13.29 13.10
C GLN A 42 -4.64 -12.19 12.42
N ALA A 43 -5.44 -11.45 13.19
CA ALA A 43 -6.24 -10.35 12.67
C ALA A 43 -5.36 -9.23 12.10
N SER A 44 -4.28 -8.90 12.80
CA SER A 44 -3.34 -7.86 12.35
C SER A 44 -2.67 -8.25 11.04
N LEU A 45 -2.27 -9.52 10.90
CA LEU A 45 -1.66 -10.01 9.67
C LEU A 45 -2.64 -9.93 8.50
N LEU A 46 -3.87 -10.37 8.72
CA LEU A 46 -4.92 -10.32 7.69
C LEU A 46 -5.20 -8.89 7.25
N GLU A 47 -5.37 -7.98 8.21
CA GLU A 47 -5.58 -6.55 7.92
C GLU A 47 -4.43 -5.96 7.13
N SER A 48 -3.19 -6.30 7.49
CA SER A 48 -2.01 -5.80 6.79
C SER A 48 -1.94 -6.31 5.35
N PHE A 49 -2.28 -7.58 5.11
CA PHE A 49 -2.37 -8.10 3.74
C PHE A 49 -3.47 -7.43 2.94
N LYS A 50 -4.64 -7.19 3.53
CA LYS A 50 -5.72 -6.45 2.86
C LYS A 50 -5.28 -5.05 2.48
N SER A 51 -4.58 -4.37 3.37
CA SER A 51 -4.06 -3.03 3.11
C SER A 51 -3.04 -3.03 1.99
N LYS A 52 -2.17 -4.05 1.95
CA LYS A 52 -1.18 -4.19 0.88
C LYS A 52 -1.85 -4.39 -0.47
N ILE A 53 -2.86 -5.27 -0.53
CA ILE A 53 -3.61 -5.52 -1.76
C ILE A 53 -4.30 -4.23 -2.23
N ALA A 54 -4.94 -3.51 -1.33
CA ALA A 54 -5.61 -2.24 -1.67
C ALA A 54 -4.61 -1.23 -2.22
N LEU A 55 -3.44 -1.11 -1.61
CA LEU A 55 -2.40 -0.20 -2.07
C LEU A 55 -1.89 -0.58 -3.47
N LEU A 56 -1.68 -1.87 -3.71
CA LEU A 56 -1.25 -2.35 -5.02
C LEU A 56 -2.32 -2.10 -6.08
N GLN A 57 -3.60 -2.29 -5.75
CA GLN A 57 -4.71 -1.98 -6.66
C GLN A 57 -4.75 -0.49 -6.98
N ASP A 58 -4.58 0.37 -5.99
CA ASP A 58 -4.52 1.82 -6.20
C ASP A 58 -3.34 2.20 -7.09
N THR A 59 -2.20 1.55 -6.91
CA THR A 59 -1.01 1.80 -7.73
C THR A 59 -1.27 1.43 -9.19
N VAL A 60 -1.89 0.28 -9.44
CA VAL A 60 -2.25 -0.16 -10.79
C VAL A 60 -3.26 0.82 -11.41
N ALA A 61 -4.26 1.24 -10.63
CA ALA A 61 -5.26 2.21 -11.10
C ALA A 61 -4.60 3.54 -11.46
N LEU A 62 -3.64 4.01 -10.66
CA LEU A 62 -2.91 5.23 -10.95
C LEU A 62 -2.14 5.12 -12.27
N ILE A 63 -1.43 4.02 -12.46
CA ILE A 63 -0.67 3.79 -13.70
C ILE A 63 -1.62 3.79 -14.90
N ASN A 64 -2.77 3.13 -14.78
CA ASN A 64 -3.75 3.08 -15.86
C ASN A 64 -4.31 4.48 -16.20
N GLU A 65 -4.61 5.29 -15.20
CA GLU A 65 -5.09 6.65 -15.45
C GLU A 65 -4.01 7.51 -16.10
N MET A 66 -2.77 7.35 -15.70
CA MET A 66 -1.64 8.05 -16.34
C MET A 66 -1.48 7.65 -17.80
N ARG A 67 -1.62 6.35 -18.10
CA ARG A 67 -1.52 5.84 -19.48
C ARG A 67 -2.64 6.36 -20.36
N LYS A 68 -3.83 6.57 -19.80
CA LYS A 68 -4.97 7.15 -20.52
C LYS A 68 -4.87 8.66 -20.68
N GLY A 69 -3.94 9.31 -19.95
CA GLY A 69 -3.86 10.75 -19.93
C GLY A 69 -4.94 11.40 -19.07
N ASN A 70 -5.57 10.67 -18.18
CA ASN A 70 -6.62 11.18 -17.31
C ASN A 70 -6.01 11.77 -16.03
N ASP A 71 -5.60 13.03 -16.12
CA ASP A 71 -4.95 13.72 -15.00
C ASP A 71 -5.86 13.88 -13.78
N ALA A 72 -7.16 14.11 -14.00
CA ALA A 72 -8.11 14.26 -12.89
C ALA A 72 -8.29 12.94 -12.13
N GLY A 73 -8.38 11.82 -12.85
CA GLY A 73 -8.48 10.50 -12.24
C GLY A 73 -7.22 10.15 -11.47
N ALA A 74 -6.05 10.42 -12.04
CA ALA A 74 -4.76 10.20 -11.38
C ALA A 74 -4.65 11.04 -10.11
N ALA A 75 -5.05 12.31 -10.16
CA ALA A 75 -5.00 13.21 -9.00
C ALA A 75 -5.87 12.70 -7.85
N ARG A 76 -7.04 12.15 -8.15
CA ARG A 76 -7.92 11.58 -7.12
C ARG A 76 -7.29 10.41 -6.41
N ILE A 77 -6.62 9.53 -7.17
CA ILE A 77 -5.94 8.37 -6.59
C ILE A 77 -4.78 8.83 -5.70
N VAL A 78 -4.00 9.79 -6.16
CA VAL A 78 -2.89 10.35 -5.37
C VAL A 78 -3.40 10.97 -4.07
N SER A 79 -4.50 11.71 -4.12
CA SER A 79 -5.11 12.28 -2.92
C SER A 79 -5.50 11.20 -1.91
N GLY A 80 -6.09 10.10 -2.40
CA GLY A 80 -6.44 8.97 -1.53
C GLY A 80 -5.21 8.33 -0.88
N LEU A 81 -4.12 8.21 -1.61
CA LEU A 81 -2.87 7.68 -1.07
C LEU A 81 -2.29 8.59 0.02
N LYS A 82 -2.35 9.90 -0.17
CA LYS A 82 -1.87 10.86 0.82
C LYS A 82 -2.70 10.83 2.10
N GLU A 83 -4.00 10.62 2.00
CA GLU A 83 -4.87 10.53 3.16
C GLU A 83 -4.57 9.31 4.02
N LYS A 84 -4.05 8.25 3.42
CA LYS A 84 -3.67 7.01 4.13
C LYS A 84 -2.31 7.09 4.80
N SER A 85 -1.57 8.15 4.53
CA SER A 85 -0.21 8.31 5.10
C SER A 85 -0.22 8.95 6.50
#